data_0ed80c816a2b735cab77c23d9c8024fa
#
_entry.id   0ed80c816a2b735cab77c23d9c8024fa
#
_cell.length_a   1.000
_cell.length_b   1.000
_cell.length_c   1.000
_cell.angle_alpha   90.00
_cell.angle_beta   90.00
_cell.angle_gamma   90.00
#
_symmetry.space_group_name_H-M   'P 1'
#
loop_
_entity.id
_entity.type
_entity.pdbx_description
1 polymer ?
#
loop_
_entity_poly.entity_id
_entity_poly.type
_entity_poly.pdbx_seq_one_letter_code
_entity_poly.pdbx_strand_id
1 'polypeptide(L)'
;MKKLLLALAALALPSALWAQGDHVEGYVVIATDSSYMFGTFNSRFNNAPTAYNTYIGAGGYANGLLYFYGQDGDGRSFYCYIPTTSSIYKAAVDIKNTLSNASLVSVQRTPPSSECTAVYSAKASHYLN
;
A
#
# COMPACT_ATOMS: atom_id res chain seq x y z
N MET A 1 28.40 29.60 38.08
CA MET A 1 27.04 29.37 37.58
C MET A 1 26.91 29.34 36.08
N LYS A 2 27.65 30.11 35.28
CA LYS A 2 27.55 30.07 33.79
C LYS A 2 28.02 28.78 33.13
N LYS A 3 28.87 27.99 33.76
CA LYS A 3 29.36 26.68 33.20
C LYS A 3 28.40 25.52 33.41
N LEU A 4 27.45 25.58 34.32
CA LEU A 4 26.46 24.54 34.58
C LEU A 4 25.32 24.57 33.59
N LEU A 5 24.98 25.75 33.05
CA LEU A 5 23.90 25.91 32.06
C LEU A 5 24.25 25.36 30.67
N LEU A 6 25.54 25.38 30.31
CA LEU A 6 25.99 24.82 29.03
C LEU A 6 26.00 23.25 29.02
N ALA A 7 26.19 22.61 30.17
CA ALA A 7 26.16 21.17 30.27
C ALA A 7 24.74 20.58 30.15
N LEU A 8 23.69 21.30 30.58
CA LEU A 8 22.31 20.85 30.45
C LEU A 8 21.77 20.96 29.01
N ALA A 9 22.27 21.90 28.22
CA ALA A 9 21.83 22.07 26.83
C ALA A 9 22.38 20.96 25.90
N ALA A 10 23.52 20.36 26.24
CA ALA A 10 24.13 19.29 25.45
C ALA A 10 23.49 17.90 25.67
N LEU A 11 22.74 17.72 26.76
CA LEU A 11 22.05 16.46 27.07
C LEU A 11 20.63 16.35 26.45
N ALA A 12 20.07 17.45 25.94
CA ALA A 12 18.72 17.47 25.37
C ALA A 12 18.69 17.20 23.85
N LEU A 13 19.84 17.14 23.18
CA LEU A 13 19.90 16.99 21.71
C LEU A 13 19.90 15.57 21.15
N PRO A 14 20.21 14.48 21.86
CA PRO A 14 20.18 13.16 21.23
C PRO A 14 18.81 12.46 21.24
N SER A 15 17.83 12.95 21.99
CA SER A 15 16.54 12.24 22.10
C SER A 15 15.57 12.51 20.93
N ALA A 16 15.81 13.54 20.10
CA ALA A 16 14.94 13.84 18.95
C ALA A 16 15.29 13.03 17.69
N LEU A 17 16.47 12.39 17.63
CA LEU A 17 16.92 11.65 16.44
C LEU A 17 16.50 10.18 16.42
N TRP A 18 15.95 9.65 17.52
CA TRP A 18 15.59 8.23 17.65
C TRP A 18 14.09 7.95 17.42
N ALA A 19 13.28 8.96 17.14
CA ALA A 19 11.84 8.83 16.98
C ALA A 19 11.40 8.73 15.50
N GLN A 20 12.31 8.80 14.55
CA GLN A 20 11.99 8.56 13.15
C GLN A 20 12.15 7.06 12.90
N GLY A 21 11.03 6.34 12.88
CA GLY A 21 11.01 4.96 12.38
C GLY A 21 11.49 4.95 10.92
N ASP A 22 12.14 3.86 10.51
CA ASP A 22 12.50 3.66 9.11
C ASP A 22 11.24 3.74 8.25
N HIS A 23 11.24 4.70 7.32
CA HIS A 23 10.21 4.81 6.31
C HIS A 23 10.54 3.84 5.17
N VAL A 24 9.64 2.92 4.88
CA VAL A 24 9.74 2.06 3.70
C VAL A 24 9.04 2.74 2.54
N GLU A 25 9.78 3.00 1.47
CA GLU A 25 9.22 3.54 0.23
C GLU A 25 8.09 2.67 -0.31
N GLY A 26 7.04 3.31 -0.80
CA GLY A 26 5.92 2.62 -1.41
C GLY A 26 6.30 1.92 -2.71
N TYR A 27 5.74 0.77 -2.98
CA TYR A 27 5.98 0.00 -4.19
C TYR A 27 4.71 -0.69 -4.69
N VAL A 28 4.69 -1.01 -5.98
CA VAL A 28 3.70 -1.86 -6.61
C VAL A 28 4.42 -2.87 -7.49
N VAL A 29 4.05 -4.12 -7.38
CA VAL A 29 4.58 -5.23 -8.19
C VAL A 29 3.40 -5.94 -8.83
N ILE A 30 3.46 -6.17 -10.13
CA ILE A 30 2.47 -6.91 -10.90
C ILE A 30 3.17 -8.07 -11.60
N ALA A 31 2.59 -9.26 -11.47
CA ALA A 31 3.10 -10.45 -12.15
C ALA A 31 3.10 -10.27 -13.68
N THR A 32 4.08 -10.83 -14.37
CA THR A 32 4.20 -10.73 -15.84
C THR A 32 3.00 -11.34 -16.57
N ASP A 33 2.36 -12.35 -15.97
CA ASP A 33 1.13 -13.00 -16.47
C ASP A 33 -0.14 -12.32 -15.94
N SER A 34 -0.01 -11.21 -15.20
CA SER A 34 -1.11 -10.49 -14.55
C SER A 34 -1.95 -11.35 -13.58
N SER A 35 -1.36 -12.38 -12.98
CA SER A 35 -2.05 -13.24 -12.01
C SER A 35 -2.17 -12.61 -10.62
N TYR A 36 -1.29 -11.69 -10.26
CA TYR A 36 -1.38 -10.96 -8.98
C TYR A 36 -0.88 -9.52 -9.10
N MET A 37 -1.35 -8.73 -8.18
CA MET A 37 -0.84 -7.41 -7.85
C MET A 37 -0.56 -7.35 -6.34
N PHE A 38 0.55 -6.76 -5.98
CA PHE A 38 0.97 -6.56 -4.60
C PHE A 38 1.57 -5.18 -4.44
N GLY A 39 1.18 -4.44 -3.41
CA GLY A 39 1.72 -3.10 -3.25
C GLY A 39 1.20 -2.37 -2.02
N THR A 40 1.76 -1.19 -1.80
CA THR A 40 1.44 -0.30 -0.69
C THR A 40 0.69 0.93 -1.18
N PHE A 41 -0.26 1.42 -0.38
CA PHE A 41 -1.04 2.63 -0.70
C PHE A 41 -0.25 3.94 -0.58
N ASN A 42 0.97 3.88 -0.07
CA ASN A 42 1.92 5.01 -0.10
C ASN A 42 2.84 5.01 -1.32
N SER A 43 2.56 4.21 -2.35
CA SER A 43 3.41 4.09 -3.56
C SER A 43 3.67 5.43 -4.27
N ARG A 44 2.79 6.43 -4.12
CA ARG A 44 2.98 7.79 -4.65
C ARG A 44 4.21 8.51 -4.07
N PHE A 45 4.75 8.04 -2.94
CA PHE A 45 5.95 8.59 -2.29
C PHE A 45 7.22 7.81 -2.65
N ASN A 46 7.14 6.91 -3.62
CA ASN A 46 8.31 6.23 -4.14
C ASN A 46 9.18 7.21 -4.93
N ASN A 47 10.40 7.45 -4.44
CA ASN A 47 11.39 8.30 -5.10
C ASN A 47 12.27 7.54 -6.11
N ALA A 48 12.09 6.23 -6.24
CA ALA A 48 12.85 5.45 -7.21
C ALA A 48 12.50 5.91 -8.65
N PRO A 49 13.48 6.15 -9.51
CA PRO A 49 13.22 6.49 -10.89
C PRO A 49 12.59 5.28 -11.59
N THR A 50 11.31 5.40 -11.92
CA THR A 50 10.58 4.40 -12.70
C THR A 50 10.15 5.01 -14.02
N ALA A 51 10.04 4.17 -15.06
CA ALA A 51 9.59 4.63 -16.38
C ALA A 51 8.12 5.05 -16.37
N TYR A 52 7.33 4.53 -15.42
CA TYR A 52 5.89 4.75 -15.31
C TYR A 52 5.50 5.13 -13.88
N ASN A 53 4.42 5.88 -13.75
CA ASN A 53 3.85 6.18 -12.44
C ASN A 53 3.27 4.91 -11.81
N THR A 54 3.71 4.60 -10.59
CA THR A 54 3.15 3.49 -9.81
C THR A 54 1.92 3.94 -9.05
N TYR A 55 0.88 3.14 -9.08
CA TYR A 55 -0.32 3.37 -8.27
C TYR A 55 -1.05 2.05 -7.99
N ILE A 56 -1.81 2.05 -6.92
CA ILE A 56 -2.72 0.98 -6.54
C ILE A 56 -4.02 1.61 -6.03
N GLY A 57 -5.13 0.99 -6.33
CA GLY A 57 -6.42 1.49 -5.89
C GLY A 57 -7.45 0.39 -5.71
N ALA A 58 -8.47 0.72 -4.95
CA ALA A 58 -9.65 -0.11 -4.74
C ALA A 58 -10.90 0.76 -4.76
N GLY A 59 -11.99 0.23 -5.29
CA GLY A 59 -13.25 0.95 -5.37
C GLY A 59 -14.46 0.03 -5.43
N GLY A 60 -15.63 0.64 -5.54
CA GLY A 60 -16.89 -0.07 -5.71
C GLY A 60 -17.86 0.74 -6.58
N TYR A 61 -18.66 0.03 -7.35
CA TYR A 61 -19.75 0.61 -8.13
C TYR A 61 -21.06 0.62 -7.33
N ALA A 62 -22.02 1.43 -7.77
CA ALA A 62 -23.35 1.55 -7.16
C ALA A 62 -24.15 0.23 -7.12
N ASN A 63 -23.85 -0.70 -8.04
CA ASN A 63 -24.42 -2.05 -8.06
C ASN A 63 -23.76 -3.02 -7.07
N GLY A 64 -22.83 -2.54 -6.26
CA GLY A 64 -22.11 -3.33 -5.24
C GLY A 64 -20.84 -4.03 -5.75
N LEU A 65 -20.57 -4.08 -7.06
CA LEU A 65 -19.37 -4.70 -7.59
C LEU A 65 -18.13 -3.96 -7.07
N LEU A 66 -17.18 -4.70 -6.49
CA LEU A 66 -15.88 -4.17 -6.07
C LEU A 66 -14.85 -4.34 -7.17
N TYR A 67 -13.80 -3.53 -7.15
CA TYR A 67 -12.68 -3.67 -8.05
C TYR A 67 -11.37 -3.22 -7.40
N PHE A 68 -10.28 -3.82 -7.86
CA PHE A 68 -8.90 -3.46 -7.53
C PHE A 68 -8.13 -3.23 -8.82
N TYR A 69 -7.22 -2.26 -8.80
CA TYR A 69 -6.45 -1.89 -9.98
C TYR A 69 -5.11 -1.29 -9.60
N GLY A 70 -4.16 -1.32 -10.52
CA GLY A 70 -2.86 -0.69 -10.31
C GLY A 70 -1.96 -0.76 -11.53
N GLN A 71 -0.83 -0.07 -11.41
CA GLN A 71 0.26 -0.08 -12.38
C GLN A 71 1.59 -0.10 -11.65
N ASP A 72 2.52 -0.93 -12.10
CA ASP A 72 3.89 -0.99 -11.57
C ASP A 72 4.85 -0.06 -12.33
N GLY A 73 6.09 0.02 -11.85
CA GLY A 73 7.14 0.86 -12.43
C GLY A 73 7.62 0.42 -13.82
N ASP A 74 7.28 -0.79 -14.26
CA ASP A 74 7.55 -1.31 -15.60
C ASP A 74 6.39 -1.05 -16.59
N GLY A 75 5.31 -0.42 -16.12
CA GLY A 75 4.12 -0.13 -16.91
C GLY A 75 3.14 -1.28 -17.02
N ARG A 76 3.33 -2.37 -16.27
CA ARG A 76 2.34 -3.45 -16.22
C ARG A 76 1.11 -2.96 -15.48
N SER A 77 -0.06 -3.28 -16.01
CA SER A 77 -1.34 -2.94 -15.39
C SER A 77 -2.05 -4.18 -14.86
N PHE A 78 -2.76 -4.00 -13.76
CA PHE A 78 -3.60 -5.03 -13.16
C PHE A 78 -5.01 -4.49 -12.95
N TYR A 79 -5.99 -5.34 -13.17
CA TYR A 79 -7.38 -5.10 -12.83
C TYR A 79 -8.06 -6.40 -12.49
N CYS A 80 -8.83 -6.41 -11.41
CA CYS A 80 -9.84 -7.46 -11.19
C CYS A 80 -11.06 -6.91 -10.45
N TYR A 81 -12.19 -7.60 -10.58
CA TYR A 81 -13.45 -7.27 -9.95
C TYR A 81 -13.97 -8.42 -9.08
N ILE A 82 -14.82 -8.07 -8.11
CA ILE A 82 -15.46 -9.04 -7.20
C ILE A 82 -16.97 -8.77 -7.25
N PRO A 83 -17.77 -9.67 -7.85
CA PRO A 83 -19.21 -9.56 -7.85
C PRO A 83 -19.78 -9.83 -6.46
N THR A 84 -20.96 -9.30 -6.16
CA THR A 84 -21.65 -9.49 -4.86
C THR A 84 -21.93 -10.96 -4.53
N THR A 85 -21.93 -11.83 -5.54
CA THR A 85 -22.16 -13.28 -5.41
C THR A 85 -20.89 -14.07 -5.10
N SER A 86 -19.72 -13.42 -5.13
CA SER A 86 -18.44 -14.09 -4.86
C SER A 86 -18.32 -14.50 -3.39
N SER A 87 -17.73 -15.67 -3.13
CA SER A 87 -17.47 -16.17 -1.78
C SER A 87 -16.54 -15.28 -0.96
N ILE A 88 -15.67 -14.52 -1.63
CA ILE A 88 -14.74 -13.58 -0.98
C ILE A 88 -15.31 -12.16 -0.83
N TYR A 89 -16.53 -11.89 -1.30
CA TYR A 89 -17.08 -10.53 -1.39
C TYR A 89 -17.11 -9.83 -0.05
N LYS A 90 -17.65 -10.48 0.99
CA LYS A 90 -17.76 -9.87 2.32
C LYS A 90 -16.38 -9.48 2.89
N ALA A 91 -15.42 -10.39 2.82
CA ALA A 91 -14.05 -10.12 3.27
C ALA A 91 -13.41 -8.99 2.47
N ALA A 92 -13.62 -8.94 1.17
CA ALA A 92 -13.10 -7.88 0.30
C ALA A 92 -13.71 -6.51 0.60
N VAL A 93 -15.00 -6.43 0.97
CA VAL A 93 -15.65 -5.19 1.45
C VAL A 93 -14.96 -4.70 2.72
N ASP A 94 -14.76 -5.58 3.70
CA ASP A 94 -14.12 -5.24 4.97
C ASP A 94 -12.68 -4.75 4.74
N ILE A 95 -11.92 -5.44 3.90
CA ILE A 95 -10.56 -5.04 3.51
C ILE A 95 -10.59 -3.65 2.84
N LYS A 96 -11.40 -3.46 1.79
CA LYS A 96 -11.47 -2.19 1.07
C LYS A 96 -11.78 -1.01 1.99
N ASN A 97 -12.72 -1.19 2.92
CA ASN A 97 -13.14 -0.14 3.84
C ASN A 97 -12.09 0.22 4.90
N THR A 98 -11.11 -0.65 5.12
CA THR A 98 -10.03 -0.43 6.09
C THR A 98 -8.71 0.04 5.46
N LEU A 99 -8.64 0.16 4.13
CA LEU A 99 -7.44 0.62 3.43
C LEU A 99 -7.07 2.06 3.82
N SER A 100 -5.78 2.30 3.97
CA SER A 100 -5.18 3.59 4.30
C SER A 100 -3.77 3.67 3.73
N ASN A 101 -3.10 4.81 3.87
CA ASN A 101 -1.70 4.97 3.45
C ASN A 101 -0.75 3.96 4.13
N ALA A 102 -1.13 3.43 5.32
CA ALA A 102 -0.36 2.39 6.02
C ALA A 102 -0.70 0.97 5.57
N SER A 103 -1.47 0.80 4.51
CA SER A 103 -1.93 -0.51 4.05
C SER A 103 -1.04 -1.03 2.93
N LEU A 104 -0.77 -2.33 3.05
CA LEU A 104 -0.30 -3.18 1.96
C LEU A 104 -1.49 -4.02 1.50
N VAL A 105 -1.64 -4.21 0.21
CA VAL A 105 -2.66 -5.09 -0.36
C VAL A 105 -2.05 -6.07 -1.35
N SER A 106 -2.54 -7.30 -1.33
CA SER A 106 -2.26 -8.32 -2.32
C SER A 106 -3.58 -8.81 -2.91
N VAL A 107 -3.67 -8.83 -4.22
CA VAL A 107 -4.88 -9.23 -4.95
C VAL A 107 -4.50 -10.23 -6.02
N GLN A 108 -5.27 -11.29 -6.16
CA GLN A 108 -5.01 -12.36 -7.11
C GLN A 108 -6.22 -12.58 -8.04
N ARG A 109 -5.93 -13.03 -9.24
CA ARG A 109 -6.90 -13.53 -10.22
C ARG A 109 -6.29 -14.71 -10.99
N THR A 110 -7.10 -15.47 -11.69
CA THR A 110 -6.64 -16.52 -12.57
C THR A 110 -6.88 -16.12 -14.02
N PRO A 111 -5.83 -15.64 -14.75
CA PRO A 111 -5.99 -15.28 -16.16
C PRO A 111 -6.51 -16.49 -16.99
N PRO A 112 -7.33 -16.24 -18.03
CA PRO A 112 -7.74 -14.94 -18.58
C PRO A 112 -8.88 -14.25 -17.84
N SER A 113 -9.46 -14.85 -16.79
CA SER A 113 -10.53 -14.22 -16.00
C SER A 113 -10.07 -12.96 -15.32
N SER A 114 -10.95 -11.94 -15.31
CA SER A 114 -10.74 -10.70 -14.54
C SER A 114 -11.45 -10.73 -13.18
N GLU A 115 -12.03 -11.84 -12.76
CA GLU A 115 -12.57 -11.98 -11.42
C GLU A 115 -11.44 -12.22 -10.40
N CYS A 116 -11.45 -11.45 -9.30
CA CYS A 116 -10.49 -11.65 -8.22
C CYS A 116 -10.78 -12.96 -7.50
N THR A 117 -9.74 -13.75 -7.25
CA THR A 117 -9.83 -15.03 -6.54
C THR A 117 -9.40 -14.93 -5.09
N ALA A 118 -8.59 -13.94 -4.74
CA ALA A 118 -8.15 -13.69 -3.37
C ALA A 118 -7.81 -12.20 -3.16
N VAL A 119 -8.07 -11.70 -1.96
CA VAL A 119 -7.66 -10.37 -1.51
C VAL A 119 -7.11 -10.49 -0.09
N TYR A 120 -5.98 -9.88 0.14
CA TYR A 120 -5.33 -9.81 1.44
C TYR A 120 -4.87 -8.38 1.71
N SER A 121 -4.91 -7.95 2.96
CA SER A 121 -4.31 -6.68 3.38
C SER A 121 -3.60 -6.81 4.73
N ALA A 122 -2.58 -5.99 4.90
CA ALA A 122 -1.89 -5.79 6.16
C ALA A 122 -1.67 -4.29 6.41
N LYS A 123 -1.52 -3.92 7.68
CA LYS A 123 -1.11 -2.58 8.09
C LYS A 123 0.16 -2.66 8.90
N ALA A 124 1.08 -1.76 8.66
CA ALA A 124 2.33 -1.68 9.40
C ALA A 124 2.77 -0.23 9.56
N SER A 125 3.33 0.10 10.73
CA SER A 125 3.75 1.47 11.05
C SER A 125 4.86 2.00 10.12
N HIS A 126 5.68 1.12 9.55
CA HIS A 126 6.74 1.50 8.61
C HIS A 126 6.22 1.95 7.24
N TYR A 127 4.92 1.79 6.95
CA TYR A 127 4.26 2.37 5.77
C TYR A 127 3.65 3.75 6.04
N LEU A 128 3.73 4.26 7.28
CA LEU A 128 3.28 5.62 7.61
C LEU A 128 4.35 6.64 7.19
N ASN A 129 3.89 7.72 6.59
CA ASN A 129 4.70 8.90 6.27
C ASN A 129 4.62 9.91 7.43
#